data_c887491685393fc43994d6902ce822f4
#
_entry.id   c887491685393fc43994d6902ce822f4
#
_cell.length_a   1.000
_cell.length_b   1.000
_cell.length_c   1.000
_cell.angle_alpha   90.00
_cell.angle_beta   90.00
_cell.angle_gamma   90.00
#
_symmetry.space_group_name_H-M   'P 1'
#
loop_
_entity.id
_entity.type
_entity.pdbx_description
1 polymer ?
#
loop_
_entity_poly.entity_id
_entity_poly.type
_entity_poly.pdbx_seq_one_letter_code
_entity_poly.pdbx_strand_id
1 'polypeptide(L)'
;MFLALLLTFSECKKSALTENKPLAAGVIKSKTSITDAAAGPGGGVLMQAFYWNTPNTSSWWTNITGKIPAWDAAGISAIWLPPSTKGQSGGSSMGYDPYDYFDFGTYNQMGSVTTRFGNLTDLNTLISTAHSHNIQVYADMVLNHCSGGNLEANPYTGTNTYTNFTPLSGKFNRSYSDFHPNNIHAYDEGSFGGFPDLCHAQANVSNWIYNASYSMSRYYMNTMHYDGWRFDYVKGFGAWVVQNYVNSVGGFAVGEDWDGNAANLQGWVNATSRTSSAFDFSCFYAMHAAFDSNDLTQLNSDMLLKRDAAKAVTFVSNHDTDIIGNKYSAYAYIMTHEGYPCVFYSDYEQWLDKNRMNNLIWIHRTLAGGTTTNLWSASDQYIDRRNGYGAAPGVIVYFNGTGYWQQQWVTSNWANKQIKEYTGASGWVQTVAADGRVLIQAPPYSYSIWSITGY
;
A
#
# COMPACT_ATOMS: atom_id res chain seq x y z
N MET A 1 -11.71 -29.77 -6.57
CA MET A 1 -11.00 -30.42 -5.45
C MET A 1 -9.96 -29.42 -4.99
N PHE A 2 -10.32 -28.56 -4.02
CA PHE A 2 -9.48 -27.47 -3.54
C PHE A 2 -8.38 -28.05 -2.65
N LEU A 3 -7.14 -27.77 -2.97
CA LEU A 3 -6.00 -28.08 -2.12
C LEU A 3 -5.86 -26.91 -1.12
N ALA A 4 -6.39 -27.08 0.08
CA ALA A 4 -6.15 -26.16 1.18
C ALA A 4 -4.73 -26.40 1.70
N LEU A 5 -3.84 -25.44 1.46
CA LEU A 5 -2.53 -25.42 2.09
C LEU A 5 -2.70 -24.94 3.55
N LEU A 6 -2.70 -25.87 4.49
CA LEU A 6 -2.68 -25.60 5.93
C LEU A 6 -1.26 -25.14 6.30
N LEU A 7 -1.08 -23.85 6.49
CA LEU A 7 0.09 -23.28 7.16
C LEU A 7 -0.14 -23.33 8.68
N THR A 8 0.65 -24.15 9.35
CA THR A 8 0.69 -24.20 10.82
C THR A 8 1.47 -22.99 11.35
N PHE A 9 0.79 -22.12 12.10
CA PHE A 9 1.42 -21.00 12.79
C PHE A 9 2.22 -21.48 14.00
N SER A 10 3.52 -21.17 14.03
CA SER A 10 4.37 -21.29 15.21
C SER A 10 4.21 -20.05 16.08
N GLU A 11 3.78 -20.23 17.33
CA GLU A 11 3.66 -19.14 18.30
C GLU A 11 5.03 -18.53 18.63
N CYS A 12 5.21 -17.25 18.31
CA CYS A 12 6.37 -16.48 18.71
C CYS A 12 6.18 -15.95 20.15
N LYS A 13 7.05 -16.36 21.07
CA LYS A 13 7.03 -15.93 22.48
C LYS A 13 7.27 -14.42 22.59
N LYS A 14 6.36 -13.72 23.30
CA LYS A 14 6.50 -12.31 23.69
C LYS A 14 7.72 -12.13 24.60
N SER A 15 8.67 -11.31 24.19
CA SER A 15 9.66 -10.72 25.09
C SER A 15 9.06 -9.47 25.74
N ALA A 16 9.11 -9.38 27.05
CA ALA A 16 8.64 -8.23 27.82
C ALA A 16 9.55 -7.03 27.58
N LEU A 17 9.01 -5.95 27.02
CA LEU A 17 9.67 -4.65 26.91
C LEU A 17 9.12 -3.71 27.98
N THR A 18 10.02 -3.00 28.63
CA THR A 18 9.78 -2.00 29.67
C THR A 18 8.91 -0.83 29.17
N GLU A 19 7.92 -0.45 29.97
CA GLU A 19 7.01 0.67 29.69
C GLU A 19 7.77 1.98 29.49
N ASN A 20 7.67 2.59 28.30
CA ASN A 20 8.11 3.94 28.04
C ASN A 20 6.91 4.90 28.04
N LYS A 21 7.05 5.99 28.74
CA LYS A 21 6.08 7.09 28.92
C LYS A 21 5.68 7.67 27.54
N PRO A 22 4.39 7.95 27.28
CA PRO A 22 3.96 8.51 25.99
C PRO A 22 4.57 9.87 25.71
N LEU A 23 5.13 10.05 24.53
CA LEU A 23 5.48 11.37 23.99
C LEU A 23 4.17 12.09 23.62
N ALA A 24 4.04 13.36 24.03
CA ALA A 24 2.87 14.16 23.76
C ALA A 24 2.65 14.34 22.26
N ALA A 25 1.44 13.96 21.78
CA ALA A 25 1.03 14.16 20.40
C ALA A 25 1.00 15.67 20.07
N GLY A 26 1.97 16.12 19.27
CA GLY A 26 1.95 17.46 18.68
C GLY A 26 0.85 17.56 17.63
N VAL A 27 0.03 18.59 17.68
CA VAL A 27 -1.03 18.85 16.71
C VAL A 27 -0.41 19.18 15.35
N ILE A 28 -0.51 18.28 14.39
CA ILE A 28 -0.01 18.46 13.02
C ILE A 28 -1.01 19.34 12.26
N LYS A 29 -0.66 20.60 12.00
CA LYS A 29 -1.38 21.48 11.08
C LYS A 29 -0.60 21.61 9.79
N SER A 30 -0.80 20.73 8.83
CA SER A 30 -0.52 21.01 7.41
C SER A 30 -1.09 19.90 6.55
N LYS A 31 -1.89 20.30 5.56
CA LYS A 31 -2.45 19.42 4.52
C LYS A 31 -1.69 19.69 3.24
N THR A 32 -0.88 18.75 2.80
CA THR A 32 -0.26 18.78 1.48
C THR A 32 -0.92 17.72 0.62
N SER A 33 -1.23 18.07 -0.63
CA SER A 33 -1.79 17.12 -1.59
C SER A 33 -0.77 16.02 -1.91
N ILE A 34 -1.24 14.80 -2.12
CA ILE A 34 -0.45 13.57 -2.32
C ILE A 34 0.35 13.58 -3.65
N THR A 35 0.22 14.61 -4.48
CA THR A 35 0.85 14.67 -5.81
C THR A 35 2.37 14.77 -5.81
N ASP A 36 3.02 15.05 -4.66
CA ASP A 36 4.49 15.18 -4.53
C ASP A 36 5.09 14.31 -3.42
N ALA A 37 4.64 13.06 -3.30
CA ALA A 37 5.07 12.13 -2.24
C ALA A 37 6.58 11.84 -2.21
N ALA A 38 7.33 12.17 -3.26
CA ALA A 38 8.71 11.72 -3.40
C ALA A 38 9.77 12.65 -2.80
N ALA A 39 9.53 13.94 -2.68
CA ALA A 39 10.61 14.88 -2.37
C ALA A 39 10.27 15.97 -1.34
N GLY A 40 9.01 16.10 -0.93
CA GLY A 40 8.56 17.19 -0.06
C GLY A 40 8.39 16.82 1.40
N PRO A 41 8.42 17.80 2.32
CA PRO A 41 8.04 17.58 3.71
C PRO A 41 6.55 17.27 3.81
N GLY A 42 6.17 16.33 4.68
CA GLY A 42 4.79 16.00 4.93
C GLY A 42 4.13 15.15 3.85
N GLY A 43 4.88 14.28 3.19
CA GLY A 43 4.34 13.23 2.34
C GLY A 43 3.22 12.47 3.06
N GLY A 44 2.24 11.97 2.31
CA GLY A 44 1.15 11.19 2.87
C GLY A 44 1.63 9.85 3.41
N VAL A 45 0.78 9.20 4.18
CA VAL A 45 0.93 7.79 4.58
C VAL A 45 -0.34 7.07 4.20
N LEU A 46 -0.22 6.03 3.38
CA LEU A 46 -1.32 5.16 2.99
C LEU A 46 -1.53 4.08 4.06
N MET A 47 -2.77 3.75 4.37
CA MET A 47 -3.13 2.57 5.18
C MET A 47 -3.86 1.56 4.30
N GLN A 48 -3.34 0.34 4.17
CA GLN A 48 -4.15 -0.79 3.72
C GLN A 48 -5.14 -1.15 4.82
N ALA A 49 -6.41 -0.79 4.64
CA ALA A 49 -7.43 -0.83 5.70
C ALA A 49 -8.13 -2.21 5.84
N PHE A 50 -7.43 -3.29 5.52
CA PHE A 50 -7.94 -4.66 5.65
C PHE A 50 -6.80 -5.67 5.71
N TYR A 51 -7.14 -6.91 6.03
CA TYR A 51 -6.26 -8.08 5.99
C TYR A 51 -7.03 -9.28 5.43
N TRP A 52 -6.32 -10.32 4.99
CA TRP A 52 -6.97 -11.54 4.50
C TRP A 52 -7.80 -12.18 5.60
N ASN A 53 -9.01 -12.63 5.27
CA ASN A 53 -9.97 -13.18 6.22
C ASN A 53 -10.45 -12.21 7.32
N THR A 54 -10.68 -10.93 6.97
CA THR A 54 -11.46 -10.04 7.86
C THR A 54 -12.74 -10.73 8.35
N PRO A 55 -13.27 -10.38 9.53
CA PRO A 55 -14.48 -11.01 10.05
C PRO A 55 -15.64 -10.99 9.04
N ASN A 56 -16.28 -12.14 8.86
CA ASN A 56 -17.44 -12.27 7.97
C ASN A 56 -18.74 -11.91 8.74
N THR A 57 -18.87 -10.63 9.08
CA THR A 57 -19.98 -10.12 9.91
C THR A 57 -20.71 -8.97 9.25
N SER A 58 -20.37 -8.63 8.00
CA SER A 58 -20.91 -7.47 7.26
C SER A 58 -20.80 -6.15 8.03
N SER A 59 -19.79 -6.00 8.88
CA SER A 59 -19.58 -4.81 9.74
C SER A 59 -18.19 -4.19 9.58
N TRP A 60 -17.45 -4.60 8.55
CA TRP A 60 -16.08 -4.11 8.36
C TRP A 60 -16.05 -2.60 8.06
N TRP A 61 -16.97 -2.11 7.25
CA TRP A 61 -17.09 -0.67 6.99
C TRP A 61 -17.32 0.13 8.28
N THR A 62 -18.19 -0.34 9.15
CA THR A 62 -18.43 0.29 10.46
C THR A 62 -17.20 0.23 11.36
N ASN A 63 -16.46 -0.89 11.36
CA ASN A 63 -15.21 -1.01 12.11
C ASN A 63 -14.17 0.01 11.63
N ILE A 64 -13.97 0.16 10.33
CA ILE A 64 -13.02 1.14 9.76
C ILE A 64 -13.49 2.57 10.03
N THR A 65 -14.79 2.86 9.88
CA THR A 65 -15.36 4.18 10.21
C THR A 65 -14.97 4.61 11.62
N GLY A 66 -15.07 3.71 12.60
CA GLY A 66 -14.69 3.98 13.99
C GLY A 66 -13.19 4.25 14.21
N LYS A 67 -12.31 3.87 13.26
CA LYS A 67 -10.86 4.08 13.35
C LYS A 67 -10.39 5.38 12.72
N ILE A 68 -11.17 5.95 11.83
CA ILE A 68 -10.80 7.15 11.05
C ILE A 68 -10.29 8.30 11.93
N PRO A 69 -10.93 8.69 13.06
CA PRO A 69 -10.42 9.79 13.88
C PRO A 69 -9.04 9.51 14.46
N ALA A 70 -8.75 8.27 14.86
CA ALA A 70 -7.45 7.90 15.40
C ALA A 70 -6.36 7.85 14.31
N TRP A 71 -6.72 7.41 13.10
CA TRP A 71 -5.82 7.39 11.95
C TRP A 71 -5.48 8.80 11.45
N ASP A 72 -6.46 9.71 11.43
CA ASP A 72 -6.22 11.13 11.14
C ASP A 72 -5.24 11.74 12.17
N ALA A 73 -5.48 11.50 13.45
CA ALA A 73 -4.60 11.97 14.53
C ALA A 73 -3.17 11.38 14.43
N ALA A 74 -3.04 10.15 13.97
CA ALA A 74 -1.75 9.52 13.72
C ALA A 74 -1.03 10.06 12.47
N GLY A 75 -1.77 10.67 11.54
CA GLY A 75 -1.22 11.24 10.31
C GLY A 75 -1.39 10.37 9.07
N ILE A 76 -2.27 9.36 9.11
CA ILE A 76 -2.71 8.63 7.91
C ILE A 76 -3.47 9.62 7.01
N SER A 77 -3.14 9.65 5.73
CA SER A 77 -3.71 10.59 4.75
C SER A 77 -4.58 9.93 3.69
N ALA A 78 -4.46 8.63 3.53
CA ALA A 78 -5.30 7.84 2.63
C ALA A 78 -5.50 6.44 3.16
N ILE A 79 -6.60 5.80 2.76
CA ILE A 79 -6.88 4.39 3.03
C ILE A 79 -7.15 3.66 1.72
N TRP A 80 -6.65 2.45 1.60
CA TRP A 80 -6.98 1.50 0.55
C TRP A 80 -7.94 0.46 1.13
N LEU A 81 -9.17 0.42 0.60
CA LEU A 81 -10.22 -0.54 0.96
C LEU A 81 -10.11 -1.81 0.09
N PRO A 82 -10.55 -2.98 0.58
CA PRO A 82 -10.66 -4.18 -0.26
C PRO A 82 -11.69 -3.96 -1.37
N PRO A 83 -11.72 -4.86 -2.42
CA PRO A 83 -12.74 -4.78 -3.46
C PRO A 83 -14.13 -4.77 -2.83
N SER A 84 -14.86 -3.67 -3.03
CA SER A 84 -16.05 -3.34 -2.20
C SER A 84 -17.35 -3.92 -2.75
N THR A 85 -17.31 -4.61 -3.89
CA THR A 85 -18.48 -5.07 -4.62
C THR A 85 -18.71 -6.58 -4.50
N LYS A 86 -19.87 -7.03 -4.99
CA LYS A 86 -20.32 -8.41 -4.88
C LYS A 86 -19.42 -9.36 -5.69
N GLY A 87 -18.78 -10.29 -4.98
CA GLY A 87 -18.09 -11.43 -5.58
C GLY A 87 -18.95 -12.69 -5.66
N GLN A 88 -18.46 -13.71 -6.37
CA GLN A 88 -19.13 -15.00 -6.50
C GLN A 88 -19.44 -15.66 -5.16
N SER A 89 -18.53 -15.55 -4.19
CA SER A 89 -18.69 -16.13 -2.85
C SER A 89 -19.66 -15.33 -1.95
N GLY A 90 -20.37 -14.35 -2.50
CA GLY A 90 -21.41 -13.58 -1.81
C GLY A 90 -20.90 -12.88 -0.55
N GLY A 91 -21.60 -13.06 0.58
CA GLY A 91 -21.21 -12.50 1.87
C GLY A 91 -19.92 -13.06 2.45
N SER A 92 -19.32 -14.10 1.87
CA SER A 92 -18.03 -14.66 2.28
C SER A 92 -16.86 -14.18 1.43
N SER A 93 -17.13 -13.47 0.31
CA SER A 93 -16.11 -13.02 -0.62
C SER A 93 -15.19 -11.97 -0.01
N MET A 94 -13.88 -12.12 -0.23
CA MET A 94 -12.92 -11.03 0.01
C MET A 94 -12.87 -10.01 -1.14
N GLY A 95 -13.69 -10.23 -2.21
CA GLY A 95 -13.84 -9.31 -3.34
C GLY A 95 -12.99 -9.64 -4.55
N TYR A 96 -12.01 -10.58 -4.43
CA TYR A 96 -11.12 -10.97 -5.53
C TYR A 96 -11.71 -12.06 -6.44
N ASP A 97 -13.01 -12.30 -6.33
CA ASP A 97 -13.83 -13.13 -7.21
C ASP A 97 -15.01 -12.31 -7.80
N PRO A 98 -14.75 -11.19 -8.53
CA PRO A 98 -15.75 -10.19 -8.85
C PRO A 98 -16.88 -10.73 -9.73
N TYR A 99 -18.12 -10.46 -9.32
CA TYR A 99 -19.31 -10.82 -10.07
C TYR A 99 -20.06 -9.59 -10.58
N ASP A 100 -20.43 -8.66 -9.70
CA ASP A 100 -21.17 -7.44 -10.03
C ASP A 100 -20.45 -6.21 -9.51
N TYR A 101 -19.78 -5.49 -10.39
CA TYR A 101 -19.01 -4.28 -10.07
C TYR A 101 -19.85 -3.09 -9.58
N PHE A 102 -21.18 -3.20 -9.61
CA PHE A 102 -22.11 -2.14 -9.21
C PHE A 102 -23.00 -2.53 -8.02
N ASP A 103 -22.79 -3.71 -7.44
CA ASP A 103 -23.48 -4.13 -6.22
C ASP A 103 -22.57 -4.02 -4.99
N PHE A 104 -22.73 -2.95 -4.25
CA PHE A 104 -22.05 -2.66 -3.00
C PHE A 104 -22.80 -3.20 -1.77
N GLY A 105 -23.49 -4.34 -1.93
CA GLY A 105 -24.32 -4.94 -0.87
C GLY A 105 -25.75 -4.43 -0.87
N THR A 106 -26.34 -4.28 -2.06
CA THR A 106 -27.71 -3.79 -2.27
C THR A 106 -28.65 -4.89 -2.76
N TYR A 107 -28.16 -5.78 -3.62
CA TYR A 107 -28.97 -6.79 -4.28
C TYR A 107 -28.80 -8.17 -3.62
N ASN A 108 -29.90 -8.92 -3.51
CA ASN A 108 -29.87 -10.30 -3.03
C ASN A 108 -29.42 -11.22 -4.18
N GLN A 109 -28.12 -11.35 -4.33
CA GLN A 109 -27.47 -12.21 -5.32
C GLN A 109 -26.23 -12.90 -4.73
N MET A 110 -25.79 -13.98 -5.34
CA MET A 110 -24.68 -14.79 -4.84
C MET A 110 -24.89 -15.21 -3.36
N GLY A 111 -26.14 -15.48 -2.96
CA GLY A 111 -26.50 -15.98 -1.63
C GLY A 111 -26.53 -14.93 -0.51
N SER A 112 -26.36 -13.65 -0.80
CA SER A 112 -26.42 -12.60 0.22
C SER A 112 -26.89 -11.25 -0.35
N VAL A 113 -27.43 -10.38 0.53
CA VAL A 113 -27.64 -8.96 0.20
C VAL A 113 -26.34 -8.19 0.44
N THR A 114 -25.81 -8.25 1.66
CA THR A 114 -24.56 -7.57 2.01
C THR A 114 -23.33 -8.23 1.37
N THR A 115 -22.28 -7.47 1.18
CA THR A 115 -20.93 -8.02 0.99
C THR A 115 -20.38 -8.49 2.33
N ARG A 116 -19.23 -9.15 2.35
CA ARG A 116 -18.48 -9.50 3.57
C ARG A 116 -18.26 -8.28 4.46
N PHE A 117 -18.06 -7.14 3.85
CA PHE A 117 -17.61 -5.92 4.50
C PHE A 117 -18.76 -5.03 5.00
N GLY A 118 -19.95 -5.16 4.43
CA GLY A 118 -21.10 -4.35 4.78
C GLY A 118 -22.03 -4.10 3.57
N ASN A 119 -22.85 -3.08 3.67
CA ASN A 119 -23.76 -2.63 2.64
C ASN A 119 -23.36 -1.24 2.09
N LEU A 120 -24.07 -0.77 1.07
CA LEU A 120 -23.83 0.53 0.44
C LEU A 120 -23.90 1.72 1.42
N THR A 121 -24.84 1.69 2.38
CA THR A 121 -24.99 2.77 3.37
C THR A 121 -23.79 2.87 4.29
N ASP A 122 -23.30 1.73 4.78
CA ASP A 122 -22.12 1.66 5.66
C ASP A 122 -20.86 2.13 4.91
N LEU A 123 -20.71 1.74 3.64
CA LEU A 123 -19.59 2.17 2.81
C LEU A 123 -19.63 3.70 2.56
N ASN A 124 -20.79 4.24 2.22
CA ASN A 124 -20.94 5.70 2.04
C ASN A 124 -20.66 6.46 3.34
N THR A 125 -21.06 5.91 4.49
CA THR A 125 -20.74 6.48 5.81
C THR A 125 -19.23 6.47 6.06
N LEU A 126 -18.55 5.38 5.73
CA LEU A 126 -17.09 5.29 5.84
C LEU A 126 -16.40 6.34 4.97
N ILE A 127 -16.75 6.42 3.69
CA ILE A 127 -16.14 7.36 2.74
C ILE A 127 -16.38 8.81 3.19
N SER A 128 -17.61 9.17 3.55
CA SER A 128 -17.92 10.52 4.02
C SER A 128 -17.20 10.87 5.34
N THR A 129 -17.05 9.90 6.25
CA THR A 129 -16.29 10.09 7.50
C THR A 129 -14.81 10.29 7.18
N ALA A 130 -14.21 9.49 6.30
CA ALA A 130 -12.82 9.65 5.89
C ALA A 130 -12.58 11.05 5.30
N HIS A 131 -13.46 11.50 4.40
CA HIS A 131 -13.38 12.85 3.81
C HIS A 131 -13.52 13.98 4.85
N SER A 132 -14.38 13.83 5.86
CA SER A 132 -14.49 14.82 6.93
C SER A 132 -13.22 14.97 7.78
N HIS A 133 -12.37 13.93 7.77
CA HIS A 133 -11.03 13.89 8.36
C HIS A 133 -9.90 14.15 7.35
N ASN A 134 -10.24 14.48 6.09
CA ASN A 134 -9.29 14.68 4.98
C ASN A 134 -8.42 13.46 4.67
N ILE A 135 -8.95 12.28 4.90
CA ILE A 135 -8.38 11.02 4.49
C ILE A 135 -9.00 10.63 3.16
N GLN A 136 -8.17 10.42 2.15
CA GLN A 136 -8.60 9.91 0.84
C GLN A 136 -8.94 8.42 0.91
N VAL A 137 -9.83 7.97 0.03
CA VAL A 137 -10.28 6.57 -0.02
C VAL A 137 -10.00 6.00 -1.39
N TYR A 138 -9.18 4.93 -1.45
CA TYR A 138 -8.80 4.26 -2.69
C TYR A 138 -9.54 2.93 -2.83
N ALA A 139 -10.14 2.72 -4.01
CA ALA A 139 -10.80 1.46 -4.34
C ALA A 139 -9.79 0.43 -4.84
N ASP A 140 -9.99 -0.83 -4.47
CA ASP A 140 -9.31 -1.98 -5.05
C ASP A 140 -10.05 -2.44 -6.32
N MET A 141 -9.33 -2.49 -7.45
CA MET A 141 -9.88 -2.68 -8.79
C MET A 141 -9.39 -4.01 -9.36
N VAL A 142 -10.22 -5.04 -9.26
CA VAL A 142 -9.96 -6.37 -9.83
C VAL A 142 -10.45 -6.38 -11.28
N LEU A 143 -9.57 -6.09 -12.22
CA LEU A 143 -9.90 -5.90 -13.64
C LEU A 143 -9.46 -7.06 -14.54
N ASN A 144 -8.64 -7.98 -14.04
CA ASN A 144 -8.15 -9.09 -14.85
C ASN A 144 -9.25 -10.10 -15.18
N HIS A 145 -10.07 -10.47 -14.21
CA HIS A 145 -10.99 -11.60 -14.31
C HIS A 145 -12.34 -11.35 -13.66
N CYS A 146 -13.28 -12.24 -13.94
CA CYS A 146 -14.57 -12.33 -13.27
C CYS A 146 -14.84 -13.75 -12.78
N SER A 147 -15.80 -13.90 -11.87
CA SER A 147 -16.16 -15.22 -11.31
C SER A 147 -17.67 -15.33 -11.07
N GLY A 148 -18.25 -16.54 -11.24
CA GLY A 148 -19.65 -16.80 -10.94
C GLY A 148 -20.62 -16.65 -12.11
N GLY A 149 -20.13 -16.51 -13.33
CA GLY A 149 -20.98 -16.52 -14.53
C GLY A 149 -21.73 -17.84 -14.71
N ASN A 150 -22.88 -17.79 -15.37
CA ASN A 150 -23.63 -18.97 -15.78
C ASN A 150 -22.96 -19.66 -16.99
N LEU A 151 -23.24 -20.95 -17.15
CA LEU A 151 -22.75 -21.73 -18.28
C LEU A 151 -23.42 -21.30 -19.58
N GLU A 152 -22.63 -21.08 -20.61
CA GLU A 152 -23.10 -20.80 -21.97
C GLU A 152 -22.20 -21.50 -23.02
N ALA A 153 -22.72 -21.68 -24.22
CA ALA A 153 -21.92 -22.20 -25.33
C ALA A 153 -20.92 -21.15 -25.81
N ASN A 154 -19.65 -21.53 -25.86
CA ASN A 154 -18.58 -20.64 -26.32
C ASN A 154 -18.01 -21.15 -27.66
N PRO A 155 -18.31 -20.49 -28.79
CA PRO A 155 -17.88 -20.94 -30.12
C PRO A 155 -16.35 -20.85 -30.32
N TYR A 156 -15.65 -20.02 -29.52
CA TYR A 156 -14.20 -19.88 -29.66
C TYR A 156 -13.43 -20.99 -28.95
N THR A 157 -13.99 -21.60 -27.92
CA THR A 157 -13.41 -22.77 -27.24
C THR A 157 -13.95 -24.09 -27.77
N GLY A 158 -15.10 -24.07 -28.46
CA GLY A 158 -15.85 -25.25 -28.85
C GLY A 158 -16.51 -25.99 -27.69
N THR A 159 -16.52 -25.39 -26.48
CA THR A 159 -17.08 -25.99 -25.27
C THR A 159 -17.95 -24.97 -24.54
N ASN A 160 -18.69 -25.39 -23.52
CA ASN A 160 -19.40 -24.47 -22.66
C ASN A 160 -18.42 -23.84 -21.65
N THR A 161 -18.59 -22.52 -21.39
CA THR A 161 -17.80 -21.74 -20.41
C THR A 161 -18.71 -20.98 -19.44
N TYR A 162 -18.21 -20.66 -18.24
CA TYR A 162 -18.92 -19.89 -17.21
C TYR A 162 -18.76 -18.37 -17.43
N THR A 163 -19.19 -17.90 -18.59
CA THR A 163 -18.96 -16.54 -19.08
C THR A 163 -20.22 -15.70 -19.23
N ASN A 164 -21.42 -16.26 -18.94
CA ASN A 164 -22.66 -15.50 -19.02
C ASN A 164 -22.97 -14.82 -17.67
N PHE A 165 -22.74 -13.51 -17.62
CA PHE A 165 -23.01 -12.68 -16.45
C PHE A 165 -24.20 -11.77 -16.67
N THR A 166 -25.23 -11.93 -15.84
CA THR A 166 -26.44 -11.10 -15.80
C THR A 166 -26.68 -10.57 -14.41
N PRO A 167 -25.82 -9.63 -13.95
CA PRO A 167 -25.89 -9.12 -12.57
C PRO A 167 -27.20 -8.38 -12.27
N LEU A 168 -27.68 -8.47 -11.02
CA LEU A 168 -28.95 -7.86 -10.61
C LEU A 168 -28.89 -6.31 -10.58
N SER A 169 -27.71 -5.71 -10.60
CA SER A 169 -27.57 -4.26 -10.83
C SER A 169 -28.08 -3.83 -12.22
N GLY A 170 -28.26 -4.77 -13.15
CA GLY A 170 -28.62 -4.53 -14.55
C GLY A 170 -27.51 -3.86 -15.36
N LYS A 171 -26.28 -3.81 -14.84
CA LYS A 171 -25.13 -3.13 -15.43
C LYS A 171 -24.03 -4.12 -15.79
N PHE A 172 -23.32 -3.83 -16.88
CA PHE A 172 -22.20 -4.64 -17.35
C PHE A 172 -22.55 -6.13 -17.50
N ASN A 173 -23.58 -6.45 -18.28
CA ASN A 173 -23.80 -7.81 -18.72
C ASN A 173 -22.63 -8.24 -19.60
N ARG A 174 -22.14 -9.49 -19.41
CA ARG A 174 -21.01 -10.08 -20.12
C ARG A 174 -21.38 -11.44 -20.66
N SER A 175 -20.79 -11.79 -21.78
CA SER A 175 -20.89 -13.10 -22.42
C SER A 175 -19.52 -13.59 -22.85
N TYR A 176 -19.44 -14.79 -23.40
CA TYR A 176 -18.18 -15.38 -23.88
C TYR A 176 -17.35 -14.45 -24.77
N SER A 177 -17.96 -13.54 -25.49
CA SER A 177 -17.25 -12.59 -26.34
C SER A 177 -16.46 -11.52 -25.58
N ASP A 178 -16.78 -11.31 -24.32
CA ASP A 178 -16.12 -10.32 -23.44
C ASP A 178 -14.89 -10.88 -22.75
N PHE A 179 -14.61 -12.18 -22.91
CA PHE A 179 -13.51 -12.90 -22.27
C PHE A 179 -12.58 -13.54 -23.28
N HIS A 180 -11.36 -13.87 -22.90
CA HIS A 180 -10.43 -14.64 -23.70
C HIS A 180 -10.73 -16.16 -23.60
N PRO A 181 -10.56 -16.93 -24.72
CA PRO A 181 -10.32 -16.46 -26.10
C PRO A 181 -11.59 -15.88 -26.72
N ASN A 182 -11.44 -14.93 -27.63
CA ASN A 182 -12.52 -14.39 -28.47
C ASN A 182 -12.02 -14.03 -29.87
N ASN A 183 -12.83 -13.33 -30.68
CA ASN A 183 -12.47 -12.94 -32.04
C ASN A 183 -11.45 -11.80 -32.14
N ILE A 184 -11.08 -11.17 -31.02
CA ILE A 184 -10.08 -10.11 -30.95
C ILE A 184 -8.73 -10.67 -30.52
N HIS A 185 -8.71 -11.37 -29.37
CA HIS A 185 -7.52 -11.97 -28.81
C HIS A 185 -7.76 -13.43 -28.42
N ALA A 186 -6.77 -14.29 -28.67
CA ALA A 186 -6.81 -15.68 -28.22
C ALA A 186 -6.46 -15.79 -26.73
N TYR A 187 -5.62 -14.89 -26.22
CA TYR A 187 -5.17 -14.83 -24.81
C TYR A 187 -4.71 -13.40 -24.48
N ASP A 188 -4.64 -13.08 -23.20
CA ASP A 188 -4.05 -11.86 -22.68
C ASP A 188 -2.65 -12.12 -22.10
N GLU A 189 -2.07 -11.12 -21.41
CA GLU A 189 -0.71 -11.19 -20.86
C GLU A 189 -0.58 -12.20 -19.72
N GLY A 190 -1.69 -12.49 -18.98
CA GLY A 190 -1.74 -13.51 -17.95
C GLY A 190 -3.15 -13.89 -17.55
N SER A 191 -3.33 -15.11 -17.04
CA SER A 191 -4.59 -15.60 -16.49
C SER A 191 -4.47 -15.82 -14.99
N PHE A 192 -5.57 -15.72 -14.26
CA PHE A 192 -5.62 -15.95 -12.83
C PHE A 192 -6.56 -17.08 -12.46
N GLY A 193 -6.00 -18.16 -11.90
CA GLY A 193 -6.77 -19.23 -11.26
C GLY A 193 -7.80 -19.96 -12.13
N GLY A 194 -7.75 -19.82 -13.46
CA GLY A 194 -8.73 -20.39 -14.39
C GLY A 194 -10.08 -19.66 -14.39
N PHE A 195 -10.17 -18.48 -13.81
CA PHE A 195 -11.33 -17.59 -13.93
C PHE A 195 -11.46 -17.03 -15.36
N PRO A 196 -12.70 -16.70 -15.83
CA PRO A 196 -12.88 -15.98 -17.08
C PRO A 196 -12.10 -14.68 -17.10
N ASP A 197 -11.20 -14.55 -18.08
CA ASP A 197 -10.25 -13.46 -18.24
C ASP A 197 -10.82 -12.38 -19.17
N LEU A 198 -10.93 -11.13 -18.67
CA LEU A 198 -11.61 -10.03 -19.36
C LEU A 198 -10.79 -9.51 -20.55
N CYS A 199 -11.40 -9.48 -21.73
CA CYS A 199 -10.80 -8.88 -22.92
C CYS A 199 -11.02 -7.36 -22.97
N HIS A 200 -10.08 -6.58 -22.49
CA HIS A 200 -10.18 -5.12 -22.46
C HIS A 200 -10.20 -4.45 -23.83
N ALA A 201 -9.75 -5.13 -24.88
CA ALA A 201 -9.90 -4.68 -26.27
C ALA A 201 -11.34 -4.80 -26.79
N GLN A 202 -12.20 -5.58 -26.10
CA GLN A 202 -13.62 -5.70 -26.44
C GLN A 202 -14.35 -4.40 -26.06
N ALA A 203 -15.12 -3.87 -27.01
CA ALA A 203 -15.82 -2.57 -26.83
C ALA A 203 -16.81 -2.58 -25.66
N ASN A 204 -17.52 -3.71 -25.42
CA ASN A 204 -18.38 -3.82 -24.26
C ASN A 204 -17.61 -3.67 -22.96
N VAL A 205 -16.47 -4.39 -22.81
CA VAL A 205 -15.60 -4.33 -21.62
C VAL A 205 -15.05 -2.93 -21.41
N SER A 206 -14.37 -2.36 -22.41
CA SER A 206 -13.76 -1.04 -22.29
C SER A 206 -14.77 0.08 -22.03
N ASN A 207 -15.96 0.01 -22.63
CA ASN A 207 -17.03 0.98 -22.38
C ASN A 207 -17.54 0.92 -20.93
N TRP A 208 -17.77 -0.28 -20.41
CA TRP A 208 -18.23 -0.44 -19.03
C TRP A 208 -17.16 -0.15 -17.99
N ILE A 209 -15.89 -0.41 -18.30
CA ILE A 209 -14.80 -0.17 -17.35
C ILE A 209 -14.42 1.32 -17.30
N TYR A 210 -14.18 2.01 -18.45
CA TYR A 210 -13.66 3.39 -18.42
C TYR A 210 -14.10 4.33 -19.55
N ASN A 211 -14.55 3.86 -20.74
CA ASN A 211 -14.76 4.76 -21.88
C ASN A 211 -16.10 5.53 -21.81
N ALA A 212 -17.19 4.84 -21.54
CA ALA A 212 -18.53 5.43 -21.61
C ALA A 212 -18.82 6.36 -20.42
N SER A 213 -19.80 7.26 -20.60
CA SER A 213 -20.29 8.14 -19.51
C SER A 213 -20.90 7.40 -18.33
N TYR A 214 -21.38 6.18 -18.55
CA TYR A 214 -21.94 5.27 -17.53
C TYR A 214 -20.91 4.25 -16.98
N SER A 215 -19.63 4.41 -17.31
CA SER A 215 -18.57 3.48 -16.91
C SER A 215 -18.41 3.34 -15.41
N MET A 216 -17.84 2.20 -15.02
CA MET A 216 -17.49 1.89 -13.64
C MET A 216 -16.56 2.96 -13.04
N SER A 217 -15.52 3.38 -13.78
CA SER A 217 -14.58 4.41 -13.32
C SER A 217 -15.30 5.69 -12.89
N ARG A 218 -16.24 6.17 -13.73
CA ARG A 218 -17.02 7.37 -13.42
C ARG A 218 -18.03 7.16 -12.31
N TYR A 219 -18.64 5.98 -12.22
CA TYR A 219 -19.54 5.65 -11.13
C TYR A 219 -18.80 5.64 -9.79
N TYR A 220 -17.62 5.03 -9.72
CA TYR A 220 -16.81 4.98 -8.51
C TYR A 220 -16.33 6.38 -8.10
N MET A 221 -15.86 7.20 -9.04
CA MET A 221 -15.43 8.57 -8.75
C MET A 221 -16.61 9.47 -8.37
N ASN A 222 -17.65 9.53 -9.20
CA ASN A 222 -18.69 10.58 -9.10
C ASN A 222 -19.84 10.21 -8.18
N THR A 223 -20.13 8.91 -7.99
CA THR A 223 -21.27 8.43 -7.20
C THR A 223 -20.81 7.83 -5.87
N MET A 224 -19.76 7.05 -5.89
CA MET A 224 -19.20 6.41 -4.68
C MET A 224 -18.17 7.30 -3.98
N HIS A 225 -17.65 8.32 -4.67
CA HIS A 225 -16.69 9.31 -4.16
C HIS A 225 -15.34 8.72 -3.74
N TYR A 226 -14.85 7.69 -4.45
CA TYR A 226 -13.48 7.25 -4.32
C TYR A 226 -12.51 8.28 -4.90
N ASP A 227 -11.33 8.42 -4.29
CA ASP A 227 -10.32 9.42 -4.64
C ASP A 227 -9.16 8.83 -5.46
N GLY A 228 -9.06 7.51 -5.50
CA GLY A 228 -7.94 6.81 -6.15
C GLY A 228 -8.15 5.30 -6.27
N TRP A 229 -7.14 4.64 -6.82
CA TRP A 229 -7.24 3.29 -7.34
C TRP A 229 -6.03 2.45 -6.94
N ARG A 230 -6.25 1.23 -6.45
CA ARG A 230 -5.28 0.15 -6.44
C ARG A 230 -5.71 -0.86 -7.49
N PHE A 231 -4.88 -1.12 -8.47
CA PHE A 231 -5.14 -2.12 -9.52
C PHE A 231 -4.52 -3.45 -9.12
N ASP A 232 -5.39 -4.46 -8.99
CA ASP A 232 -5.06 -5.84 -8.67
C ASP A 232 -4.42 -6.54 -9.86
N TYR A 233 -3.41 -7.38 -9.60
CA TYR A 233 -2.82 -8.31 -10.57
C TYR A 233 -2.58 -7.70 -11.97
N VAL A 234 -1.89 -6.56 -12.03
CA VAL A 234 -1.68 -5.82 -13.28
C VAL A 234 -0.78 -6.54 -14.30
N LYS A 235 -0.20 -7.67 -13.94
CA LYS A 235 0.50 -8.58 -14.86
C LYS A 235 -0.43 -9.35 -15.80
N GLY A 236 -1.71 -9.38 -15.50
CA GLY A 236 -2.70 -10.12 -16.27
C GLY A 236 -3.28 -9.36 -17.46
N PHE A 237 -3.04 -8.05 -17.56
CA PHE A 237 -3.57 -7.21 -18.65
C PHE A 237 -2.63 -6.07 -18.98
N GLY A 238 -2.77 -5.51 -20.19
CA GLY A 238 -1.88 -4.47 -20.68
C GLY A 238 -1.94 -3.18 -19.85
N ALA A 239 -0.79 -2.56 -19.60
CA ALA A 239 -0.66 -1.31 -18.83
C ALA A 239 -1.52 -0.16 -19.38
N TRP A 240 -1.87 -0.21 -20.67
CA TRP A 240 -2.76 0.75 -21.34
C TRP A 240 -4.18 0.76 -20.74
N VAL A 241 -4.62 -0.33 -20.12
CA VAL A 241 -5.92 -0.41 -19.42
C VAL A 241 -5.91 0.53 -18.22
N VAL A 242 -4.86 0.45 -17.40
CA VAL A 242 -4.66 1.36 -16.25
C VAL A 242 -4.56 2.80 -16.72
N GLN A 243 -3.77 3.06 -17.76
CA GLN A 243 -3.63 4.40 -18.35
C GLN A 243 -5.00 4.97 -18.77
N ASN A 244 -5.81 4.20 -19.50
CA ASN A 244 -7.12 4.63 -19.97
C ASN A 244 -8.10 4.85 -18.82
N TYR A 245 -8.07 3.96 -17.81
CA TYR A 245 -8.89 4.11 -16.62
C TYR A 245 -8.57 5.43 -15.89
N VAL A 246 -7.30 5.67 -15.56
CA VAL A 246 -6.88 6.90 -14.87
C VAL A 246 -7.12 8.15 -15.71
N ASN A 247 -6.87 8.10 -17.03
CA ASN A 247 -7.17 9.23 -17.92
C ASN A 247 -8.66 9.57 -17.98
N SER A 248 -9.55 8.60 -17.71
CA SER A 248 -11.00 8.82 -17.75
C SER A 248 -11.54 9.59 -16.53
N VAL A 249 -10.88 9.50 -15.39
CA VAL A 249 -11.39 10.02 -14.10
C VAL A 249 -10.34 10.74 -13.23
N GLY A 250 -9.05 10.53 -13.49
CA GLY A 250 -7.98 11.02 -12.61
C GLY A 250 -7.87 10.22 -11.30
N GLY A 251 -7.37 10.89 -10.27
CA GLY A 251 -7.11 10.31 -8.95
C GLY A 251 -5.73 9.67 -8.83
N PHE A 252 -5.32 9.37 -7.59
CA PHE A 252 -4.10 8.59 -7.32
C PHE A 252 -4.28 7.15 -7.84
N ALA A 253 -3.20 6.57 -8.36
CA ALA A 253 -3.23 5.19 -8.84
C ALA A 253 -1.96 4.44 -8.44
N VAL A 254 -2.12 3.19 -8.05
CA VAL A 254 -1.03 2.25 -7.78
C VAL A 254 -1.38 0.87 -8.32
N GLY A 255 -0.46 0.25 -9.05
CA GLY A 255 -0.61 -1.12 -9.55
C GLY A 255 0.15 -2.14 -8.73
N GLU A 256 -0.43 -3.31 -8.60
CA GLU A 256 0.23 -4.49 -8.07
C GLU A 256 0.97 -5.22 -9.19
N ASP A 257 2.11 -4.67 -9.59
CA ASP A 257 3.06 -5.36 -10.46
C ASP A 257 4.01 -6.17 -9.56
N TRP A 258 3.67 -7.43 -9.29
CA TRP A 258 4.44 -8.28 -8.37
C TRP A 258 5.75 -8.73 -9.01
N ASP A 259 6.73 -7.84 -9.00
CA ASP A 259 8.05 -8.08 -9.57
C ASP A 259 9.15 -7.56 -8.64
N GLY A 260 10.14 -8.42 -8.32
CA GLY A 260 11.29 -8.04 -7.52
C GLY A 260 12.36 -7.23 -8.28
N ASN A 261 12.22 -7.07 -9.59
CA ASN A 261 13.15 -6.31 -10.43
C ASN A 261 12.69 -4.85 -10.59
N ALA A 262 13.45 -3.93 -10.03
CA ALA A 262 13.14 -2.50 -10.08
C ALA A 262 13.04 -1.93 -11.51
N ALA A 263 13.79 -2.49 -12.47
CA ALA A 263 13.71 -2.05 -13.86
C ALA A 263 12.38 -2.46 -14.52
N ASN A 264 11.86 -3.64 -14.19
CA ASN A 264 10.56 -4.10 -14.67
C ASN A 264 9.45 -3.23 -14.09
N LEU A 265 9.45 -2.98 -12.77
CA LEU A 265 8.51 -2.07 -12.12
C LEU A 265 8.52 -0.67 -12.77
N GLN A 266 9.70 -0.09 -13.01
CA GLN A 266 9.83 1.18 -13.71
C GLN A 266 9.32 1.09 -15.16
N GLY A 267 9.58 -0.03 -15.84
CA GLY A 267 9.08 -0.32 -17.18
C GLY A 267 7.56 -0.31 -17.24
N TRP A 268 6.90 -0.98 -16.27
CA TRP A 268 5.44 -0.98 -16.16
C TRP A 268 4.88 0.43 -15.87
N VAL A 269 5.46 1.17 -14.92
CA VAL A 269 5.10 2.57 -14.65
C VAL A 269 5.18 3.41 -15.92
N ASN A 270 6.25 3.28 -16.70
CA ASN A 270 6.42 4.00 -17.95
C ASN A 270 5.37 3.59 -19.00
N ALA A 271 5.04 2.28 -19.07
CA ALA A 271 4.01 1.75 -19.97
C ALA A 271 2.60 2.27 -19.67
N THR A 272 2.31 2.67 -18.42
CA THR A 272 1.08 3.41 -18.08
C THR A 272 1.13 4.89 -18.47
N SER A 273 2.15 5.34 -19.22
CA SER A 273 2.46 6.76 -19.43
C SER A 273 2.59 7.55 -18.12
N ARG A 274 3.07 6.88 -17.06
CA ARG A 274 3.26 7.42 -15.71
C ARG A 274 1.97 7.90 -15.02
N THR A 275 0.80 7.44 -15.48
CA THR A 275 -0.48 7.74 -14.83
C THR A 275 -0.63 6.98 -13.51
N SER A 276 0.07 5.86 -13.34
CA SER A 276 0.06 5.05 -12.12
C SER A 276 1.43 4.98 -11.45
N SER A 277 1.44 4.79 -10.15
CA SER A 277 2.57 4.31 -9.34
C SER A 277 2.55 2.77 -9.32
N ALA A 278 3.60 2.14 -8.79
CA ALA A 278 3.62 0.71 -8.51
C ALA A 278 3.98 0.46 -7.04
N PHE A 279 3.46 -0.62 -6.45
CA PHE A 279 4.01 -1.15 -5.20
C PHE A 279 5.46 -1.58 -5.42
N ASP A 280 6.36 -1.10 -4.55
CA ASP A 280 7.79 -1.36 -4.67
C ASP A 280 8.15 -2.72 -4.07
N PHE A 281 7.84 -3.80 -4.80
CA PHE A 281 8.23 -5.15 -4.42
C PHE A 281 9.76 -5.32 -4.39
N SER A 282 10.50 -4.55 -5.20
CA SER A 282 11.96 -4.59 -5.14
C SER A 282 12.50 -4.07 -3.80
N CYS A 283 11.91 -3.02 -3.24
CA CYS A 283 12.20 -2.53 -1.89
C CYS A 283 11.76 -3.55 -0.82
N PHE A 284 10.58 -4.15 -0.96
CA PHE A 284 10.09 -5.20 -0.06
C PHE A 284 11.09 -6.36 0.05
N TYR A 285 11.53 -6.92 -1.09
CA TYR A 285 12.51 -8.02 -1.08
C TYR A 285 13.88 -7.61 -0.55
N ALA A 286 14.33 -6.40 -0.83
CA ALA A 286 15.59 -5.89 -0.29
C ALA A 286 15.54 -5.74 1.23
N MET A 287 14.43 -5.23 1.79
CA MET A 287 14.22 -5.16 3.23
C MET A 287 14.12 -6.55 3.87
N HIS A 288 13.43 -7.49 3.21
CA HIS A 288 13.35 -8.88 3.66
C HIS A 288 14.74 -9.50 3.73
N ALA A 289 15.53 -9.37 2.67
CA ALA A 289 16.91 -9.86 2.65
C ALA A 289 17.80 -9.18 3.72
N ALA A 290 17.65 -7.87 3.93
CA ALA A 290 18.45 -7.12 4.90
C ALA A 290 18.11 -7.48 6.34
N PHE A 291 16.85 -7.48 6.70
CA PHE A 291 16.43 -7.55 8.11
C PHE A 291 16.20 -8.99 8.61
N ASP A 292 15.93 -9.94 7.73
CA ASP A 292 15.77 -11.35 8.11
C ASP A 292 17.08 -12.13 8.06
N SER A 293 17.95 -11.80 7.11
CA SER A 293 19.27 -12.44 7.00
C SER A 293 20.36 -11.70 7.78
N ASN A 294 20.04 -10.56 8.39
CA ASN A 294 20.96 -9.68 9.11
C ASN A 294 22.16 -9.24 8.24
N ASP A 295 21.91 -8.99 6.96
CA ASP A 295 22.87 -8.42 6.02
C ASP A 295 22.37 -7.07 5.49
N LEU A 296 22.65 -6.01 6.24
CA LEU A 296 22.14 -4.66 5.94
C LEU A 296 22.68 -4.09 4.63
N THR A 297 23.70 -4.70 4.00
CA THR A 297 24.16 -4.29 2.67
C THR A 297 23.10 -4.50 1.58
N GLN A 298 22.13 -5.39 1.83
CA GLN A 298 20.99 -5.61 0.91
C GLN A 298 20.13 -4.35 0.71
N LEU A 299 20.16 -3.40 1.65
CA LEU A 299 19.54 -2.08 1.48
C LEU A 299 20.17 -1.23 0.37
N ASN A 300 21.34 -1.62 -0.15
CA ASN A 300 21.94 -0.99 -1.34
C ASN A 300 21.36 -1.52 -2.66
N SER A 301 20.56 -2.57 -2.64
CA SER A 301 19.95 -3.15 -3.84
C SER A 301 19.22 -2.09 -4.68
N ASP A 302 19.09 -2.41 -5.94
CA ASP A 302 18.32 -1.61 -6.89
C ASP A 302 16.82 -1.71 -6.54
N MET A 303 16.14 -0.59 -6.36
CA MET A 303 14.75 -0.50 -5.95
C MET A 303 14.03 0.54 -6.81
N LEU A 304 12.71 0.37 -7.01
CA LEU A 304 11.92 1.41 -7.67
C LEU A 304 12.01 2.74 -6.91
N LEU A 305 12.02 2.70 -5.58
CA LEU A 305 12.26 3.84 -4.70
C LEU A 305 13.50 4.65 -5.09
N LYS A 306 14.59 3.98 -5.48
CA LYS A 306 15.84 4.65 -5.88
C LYS A 306 15.84 5.10 -7.34
N ARG A 307 15.08 4.43 -8.20
CA ARG A 307 14.97 4.77 -9.62
C ARG A 307 13.96 5.87 -9.90
N ASP A 308 12.80 5.81 -9.20
CA ASP A 308 11.66 6.69 -9.43
C ASP A 308 10.82 6.80 -8.16
N ALA A 309 11.36 7.50 -7.16
CA ALA A 309 10.72 7.66 -5.88
C ALA A 309 9.29 8.23 -5.95
N ALA A 310 9.02 9.08 -6.95
CA ALA A 310 7.68 9.66 -7.17
C ALA A 310 6.61 8.63 -7.57
N LYS A 311 7.05 7.44 -7.99
CA LYS A 311 6.18 6.36 -8.45
C LYS A 311 6.28 5.09 -7.61
N ALA A 312 7.08 5.12 -6.53
CA ALA A 312 7.25 4.02 -5.62
C ALA A 312 6.28 4.11 -4.45
N VAL A 313 5.38 3.14 -4.31
CA VAL A 313 4.60 2.92 -3.08
C VAL A 313 5.29 1.84 -2.27
N THR A 314 5.97 2.25 -1.20
CA THR A 314 6.74 1.34 -0.35
C THR A 314 5.87 0.70 0.71
N PHE A 315 6.14 -0.56 1.08
CA PHE A 315 5.36 -1.29 2.08
C PHE A 315 6.24 -2.34 2.79
N VAL A 316 5.84 -2.73 3.99
CA VAL A 316 6.53 -3.74 4.82
C VAL A 316 5.81 -5.08 4.75
N SER A 317 4.51 -5.05 4.71
CA SER A 317 3.62 -6.22 4.61
C SER A 317 2.35 -5.81 3.88
N ASN A 318 1.66 -6.77 3.30
CA ASN A 318 0.29 -6.66 2.83
C ASN A 318 -0.45 -7.98 3.09
N HIS A 319 -1.67 -8.12 2.57
CA HIS A 319 -2.51 -9.29 2.80
C HIS A 319 -2.03 -10.57 2.09
N ASP A 320 -1.04 -10.48 1.19
CA ASP A 320 -0.54 -11.58 0.36
C ASP A 320 0.94 -11.88 0.56
N THR A 321 1.70 -10.99 1.25
CA THR A 321 3.15 -11.14 1.37
C THR A 321 3.58 -11.86 2.65
N ASP A 322 4.78 -12.43 2.59
CA ASP A 322 5.47 -12.97 3.76
C ASP A 322 5.79 -11.90 4.81
N ILE A 323 6.04 -12.34 6.02
CA ILE A 323 6.29 -11.47 7.17
C ILE A 323 7.80 -11.19 7.27
N ILE A 324 8.19 -9.92 7.26
CA ILE A 324 9.54 -9.49 7.63
C ILE A 324 9.70 -9.64 9.15
N GLY A 325 10.76 -10.31 9.60
CA GLY A 325 11.00 -10.60 11.02
C GLY A 325 11.21 -9.33 11.86
N ASN A 326 12.03 -8.39 11.37
CA ASN A 326 12.23 -7.09 12.03
C ASN A 326 11.38 -5.98 11.39
N LYS A 327 10.08 -6.06 11.60
CA LYS A 327 9.10 -5.09 11.04
C LYS A 327 9.38 -3.65 11.45
N TYR A 328 9.83 -3.40 12.68
CA TYR A 328 10.11 -2.03 13.12
C TYR A 328 11.26 -1.38 12.34
N SER A 329 12.31 -2.12 12.03
CA SER A 329 13.39 -1.61 11.19
C SER A 329 12.92 -1.39 9.74
N ALA A 330 12.09 -2.28 9.21
CA ALA A 330 11.50 -2.11 7.88
C ALA A 330 10.56 -0.88 7.80
N TYR A 331 9.70 -0.67 8.80
CA TYR A 331 8.90 0.55 8.89
C TYR A 331 9.76 1.81 9.08
N ALA A 332 10.82 1.74 9.90
CA ALA A 332 11.75 2.86 10.03
C ALA A 332 12.42 3.19 8.68
N TYR A 333 12.74 2.18 7.87
CA TYR A 333 13.30 2.38 6.53
C TYR A 333 12.32 3.15 5.64
N ILE A 334 11.11 2.63 5.41
CA ILE A 334 10.14 3.27 4.51
C ILE A 334 9.63 4.64 5.03
N MET A 335 9.63 4.86 6.35
CA MET A 335 9.21 6.15 6.94
C MET A 335 10.32 7.21 6.94
N THR A 336 11.58 6.82 6.75
CA THR A 336 12.69 7.78 6.67
C THR A 336 13.16 8.02 5.24
N HIS A 337 12.83 7.16 4.28
CA HIS A 337 13.24 7.27 2.89
C HIS A 337 12.18 7.95 2.02
N GLU A 338 12.50 8.13 0.73
CA GLU A 338 11.60 8.61 -0.31
C GLU A 338 10.46 7.62 -0.56
N GLY A 339 9.55 7.96 -1.47
CA GLY A 339 8.41 7.14 -1.84
C GLY A 339 7.17 7.44 -0.99
N TYR A 340 6.11 6.70 -1.26
CA TYR A 340 4.83 6.80 -0.56
C TYR A 340 4.63 5.58 0.33
N PRO A 341 4.86 5.68 1.65
CA PRO A 341 4.78 4.53 2.53
C PRO A 341 3.35 4.06 2.74
N CYS A 342 3.14 2.75 2.62
CA CYS A 342 1.90 2.06 2.92
C CYS A 342 2.05 1.23 4.20
N VAL A 343 1.16 1.45 5.16
CA VAL A 343 1.08 0.73 6.43
C VAL A 343 0.03 -0.37 6.32
N PHE A 344 0.34 -1.57 6.78
CA PHE A 344 -0.59 -2.69 6.79
C PHE A 344 -1.47 -2.66 8.05
N TYR A 345 -2.78 -2.89 7.89
CA TYR A 345 -3.76 -2.89 8.98
C TYR A 345 -3.35 -3.76 10.16
N SER A 346 -2.96 -5.02 9.91
CA SER A 346 -2.62 -5.94 10.99
C SER A 346 -1.36 -5.53 11.73
N ASP A 347 -0.38 -4.96 11.04
CA ASP A 347 0.82 -4.42 11.69
C ASP A 347 0.46 -3.29 12.64
N TYR A 348 -0.36 -2.33 12.19
CA TYR A 348 -0.70 -1.16 12.97
C TYR A 348 -1.73 -1.44 14.07
N GLU A 349 -2.78 -2.23 13.77
CA GLU A 349 -3.91 -2.43 14.68
C GLU A 349 -3.74 -3.62 15.64
N GLN A 350 -2.93 -4.63 15.27
CA GLN A 350 -2.92 -5.91 15.97
C GLN A 350 -1.54 -6.31 16.50
N TRP A 351 -0.44 -6.03 15.78
CA TRP A 351 0.84 -6.67 16.04
C TRP A 351 1.93 -5.76 16.59
N LEU A 352 1.95 -4.49 16.18
CA LEU A 352 2.98 -3.55 16.57
C LEU A 352 2.46 -2.53 17.60
N ASP A 353 3.38 -1.95 18.35
CA ASP A 353 3.04 -0.87 19.27
C ASP A 353 2.65 0.40 18.51
N LYS A 354 1.43 0.88 18.75
CA LYS A 354 0.86 2.04 18.05
C LYS A 354 1.65 3.33 18.33
N ASN A 355 2.22 3.48 19.53
CA ASN A 355 2.99 4.70 19.85
C ASN A 355 4.27 4.76 19.03
N ARG A 356 4.95 3.61 18.85
CA ARG A 356 6.13 3.52 17.97
C ARG A 356 5.76 3.79 16.52
N MET A 357 4.65 3.21 16.03
CA MET A 357 4.17 3.44 14.66
C MET A 357 3.76 4.90 14.45
N ASN A 358 3.03 5.49 15.37
CA ASN A 358 2.65 6.91 15.32
C ASN A 358 3.87 7.83 15.34
N ASN A 359 4.90 7.48 16.11
CA ASN A 359 6.14 8.24 16.13
C ASN A 359 6.87 8.16 14.78
N LEU A 360 6.94 6.98 14.13
CA LEU A 360 7.52 6.82 12.80
C LEU A 360 6.73 7.62 11.74
N ILE A 361 5.41 7.59 11.79
CA ILE A 361 4.54 8.38 10.90
C ILE A 361 4.78 9.89 11.14
N TRP A 362 4.89 10.30 12.39
CA TRP A 362 5.21 11.70 12.73
C TRP A 362 6.59 12.10 12.21
N ILE A 363 7.63 11.26 12.36
CA ILE A 363 8.97 11.50 11.84
C ILE A 363 8.91 11.65 10.31
N HIS A 364 8.21 10.76 9.61
CA HIS A 364 8.01 10.83 8.16
C HIS A 364 7.43 12.18 7.74
N ARG A 365 6.37 12.61 8.40
CA ARG A 365 5.60 13.79 8.01
C ARG A 365 6.22 15.11 8.44
N THR A 366 7.09 15.09 9.46
CA THR A 366 7.61 16.31 10.10
C THR A 366 9.09 16.53 9.83
N LEU A 367 9.88 15.46 9.87
CA LEU A 367 11.33 15.56 9.85
C LEU A 367 11.94 15.05 8.53
N ALA A 368 11.43 13.96 7.98
CA ALA A 368 11.99 13.34 6.78
C ALA A 368 11.66 14.16 5.53
N GLY A 369 12.67 14.46 4.72
CA GLY A 369 12.49 15.21 3.47
C GLY A 369 13.79 15.32 2.69
N GLY A 370 13.68 15.63 1.40
CA GLY A 370 14.81 15.74 0.49
C GLY A 370 15.31 14.39 -0.03
N THR A 371 16.50 14.37 -0.60
CA THR A 371 17.15 13.18 -1.14
C THR A 371 17.91 12.43 -0.06
N THR A 372 18.08 11.12 -0.26
CA THR A 372 18.89 10.27 0.63
C THR A 372 20.36 10.25 0.21
N THR A 373 21.25 10.25 1.20
CA THR A 373 22.69 10.04 1.06
C THR A 373 23.11 8.91 1.97
N ASN A 374 23.70 7.85 1.44
CA ASN A 374 24.28 6.79 2.26
C ASN A 374 25.56 7.30 2.94
N LEU A 375 25.62 7.16 4.26
CA LEU A 375 26.76 7.58 5.08
C LEU A 375 27.63 6.42 5.52
N TRP A 376 27.05 5.22 5.66
CA TRP A 376 27.73 4.01 6.07
C TRP A 376 27.00 2.77 5.57
N SER A 377 27.74 1.79 5.06
CA SER A 377 27.17 0.52 4.62
C SER A 377 28.14 -0.62 4.96
N ALA A 378 27.69 -1.48 5.86
CA ALA A 378 28.32 -2.74 6.24
C ALA A 378 27.21 -3.78 6.47
N SER A 379 27.57 -5.06 6.57
CA SER A 379 26.57 -6.12 6.77
C SER A 379 25.79 -5.95 8.08
N ASP A 380 26.44 -5.42 9.11
CA ASP A 380 25.90 -5.28 10.46
C ASP A 380 25.50 -3.84 10.83
N GLN A 381 25.78 -2.85 9.98
CA GLN A 381 25.47 -1.43 10.23
C GLN A 381 25.15 -0.73 8.91
N TYR A 382 24.07 0.06 8.92
CA TYR A 382 23.68 0.85 7.77
C TYR A 382 23.13 2.21 8.20
N ILE A 383 23.65 3.28 7.59
CA ILE A 383 23.28 4.65 7.98
C ILE A 383 22.99 5.47 6.75
N ASP A 384 21.79 6.02 6.70
CA ASP A 384 21.35 6.95 5.68
C ASP A 384 20.96 8.30 6.26
N ARG A 385 21.15 9.35 5.46
CA ARG A 385 20.71 10.70 5.77
C ARG A 385 19.75 11.19 4.71
N ARG A 386 18.55 11.59 5.14
CA ARG A 386 17.65 12.45 4.34
C ARG A 386 18.14 13.88 4.50
N ASN A 387 18.41 14.56 3.39
CA ASN A 387 19.13 15.83 3.36
C ASN A 387 18.32 17.05 3.80
N GLY A 388 17.00 16.87 4.03
CA GLY A 388 16.06 17.95 4.33
C GLY A 388 15.50 18.60 3.07
N TYR A 389 14.28 19.13 3.18
CA TYR A 389 13.61 19.90 2.13
C TYR A 389 12.54 20.81 2.72
N GLY A 390 12.54 22.09 2.35
CA GLY A 390 11.55 23.05 2.87
C GLY A 390 11.61 23.18 4.39
N ALA A 391 10.49 22.91 5.07
CA ALA A 391 10.40 22.93 6.53
C ALA A 391 10.90 21.65 7.21
N ALA A 392 11.05 20.53 6.48
CA ALA A 392 11.59 19.30 7.02
C ALA A 392 13.11 19.37 7.12
N PRO A 393 13.67 19.24 8.35
CA PRO A 393 15.12 19.42 8.55
C PRO A 393 15.97 18.28 7.99
N GLY A 394 15.34 17.14 7.67
CA GLY A 394 16.01 15.88 7.36
C GLY A 394 16.21 15.02 8.61
N VAL A 395 16.63 13.78 8.39
CA VAL A 395 16.91 12.80 9.45
C VAL A 395 18.18 12.02 9.11
N ILE A 396 18.85 11.48 10.14
CA ILE A 396 19.82 10.41 9.98
C ILE A 396 19.22 9.16 10.63
N VAL A 397 19.06 8.09 9.86
CA VAL A 397 18.62 6.80 10.36
C VAL A 397 19.81 5.85 10.43
N TYR A 398 19.95 5.17 11.57
CA TYR A 398 21.03 4.21 11.82
C TYR A 398 20.43 2.86 12.18
N PHE A 399 20.63 1.87 11.32
CA PHE A 399 20.26 0.47 11.54
C PHE A 399 21.45 -0.31 12.09
N ASN A 400 21.23 -1.05 13.18
CA ASN A 400 22.22 -1.85 13.87
C ASN A 400 21.79 -3.32 13.88
N GLY A 401 22.52 -4.17 13.19
CA GLY A 401 22.33 -5.63 13.12
C GLY A 401 23.10 -6.42 14.20
N THR A 402 23.79 -5.74 15.13
CA THR A 402 24.56 -6.41 16.18
C THR A 402 23.79 -6.55 17.49
N GLY A 403 24.23 -7.45 18.36
CA GLY A 403 23.63 -7.69 19.68
C GLY A 403 24.00 -6.67 20.77
N TYR A 404 24.67 -5.58 20.44
CA TYR A 404 25.14 -4.56 21.38
C TYR A 404 24.96 -3.17 20.78
N TRP A 405 25.01 -2.12 21.62
CA TRP A 405 24.98 -0.73 21.18
C TRP A 405 26.14 -0.43 20.25
N GLN A 406 25.84 0.15 19.08
CA GLN A 406 26.84 0.64 18.14
C GLN A 406 26.88 2.14 18.13
N GLN A 407 28.07 2.68 17.88
CA GLN A 407 28.31 4.11 17.72
C GLN A 407 29.06 4.37 16.42
N GLN A 408 28.72 5.45 15.72
CA GLN A 408 29.38 5.80 14.48
C GLN A 408 29.50 7.31 14.34
N TRP A 409 30.69 7.76 13.90
CA TRP A 409 30.89 9.14 13.47
C TRP A 409 30.35 9.32 12.07
N VAL A 410 29.47 10.29 11.90
CA VAL A 410 28.83 10.62 10.61
C VAL A 410 28.91 12.10 10.33
N THR A 411 28.71 12.47 9.05
CA THR A 411 28.60 13.87 8.63
C THR A 411 27.12 14.23 8.45
N SER A 412 26.67 15.26 9.14
CA SER A 412 25.33 15.82 9.02
C SER A 412 25.33 17.15 8.24
N ASN A 413 24.16 17.63 7.90
CA ASN A 413 23.96 18.98 7.29
C ASN A 413 23.75 20.08 8.35
N TRP A 414 23.94 19.80 9.64
CA TRP A 414 23.51 20.67 10.75
C TRP A 414 24.69 21.19 11.60
N ALA A 415 25.78 21.63 10.94
CA ALA A 415 26.95 22.17 11.63
C ALA A 415 26.57 23.18 12.71
N ASN A 416 27.18 23.07 13.89
CA ASN A 416 26.93 23.91 15.07
C ASN A 416 25.50 23.86 15.63
N LYS A 417 24.67 22.87 15.25
CA LYS A 417 23.32 22.64 15.81
C LYS A 417 23.33 21.50 16.82
N GLN A 418 22.35 21.50 17.70
CA GLN A 418 22.07 20.34 18.53
C GLN A 418 21.14 19.39 17.79
N ILE A 419 21.45 18.10 17.87
CA ILE A 419 20.59 17.00 17.40
C ILE A 419 20.20 16.12 18.58
N LYS A 420 19.04 15.47 18.48
CA LYS A 420 18.60 14.46 19.45
C LYS A 420 18.10 13.22 18.73
N GLU A 421 18.03 12.14 19.47
CA GLU A 421 17.43 10.90 19.04
C GLU A 421 15.89 10.96 19.23
N TYR A 422 15.11 10.58 18.20
CA TYR A 422 13.65 10.76 18.14
C TYR A 422 12.85 9.46 18.30
N THR A 423 13.50 8.29 18.38
CA THR A 423 12.77 7.03 18.57
C THR A 423 12.52 6.69 20.03
N GLY A 424 13.16 7.42 20.95
CA GLY A 424 13.12 7.16 22.39
C GLY A 424 14.04 6.03 22.83
N ALA A 425 14.89 5.50 21.95
CA ALA A 425 15.85 4.43 22.25
C ALA A 425 16.97 4.94 23.19
N SER A 426 17.31 6.22 23.09
CA SER A 426 18.29 6.87 23.96
C SER A 426 17.87 8.31 24.27
N GLY A 427 18.30 8.82 25.40
CA GLY A 427 18.13 10.23 25.74
C GLY A 427 19.23 11.16 25.20
N TRP A 428 20.01 10.71 24.23
CA TRP A 428 21.18 11.44 23.75
C TRP A 428 20.80 12.71 22.99
N VAL A 429 21.49 13.79 23.39
CA VAL A 429 21.56 15.05 22.66
C VAL A 429 23.03 15.30 22.36
N GLN A 430 23.34 15.61 21.11
CA GLN A 430 24.70 15.84 20.62
C GLN A 430 24.79 17.22 19.98
N THR A 431 25.96 17.85 20.09
CA THR A 431 26.26 19.05 19.31
C THR A 431 27.08 18.66 18.09
N VAL A 432 26.60 19.02 16.93
CA VAL A 432 27.30 18.79 15.66
C VAL A 432 28.50 19.73 15.59
N ALA A 433 29.67 19.19 15.28
CA ALA A 433 30.89 19.99 15.12
C ALA A 433 30.77 20.97 13.94
N ALA A 434 31.67 21.97 13.90
CA ALA A 434 31.68 22.97 12.83
C ALA A 434 31.90 22.39 11.42
N ASP A 435 32.58 21.24 11.33
CA ASP A 435 32.80 20.49 10.09
C ASP A 435 31.63 19.53 9.73
N GLY A 436 30.55 19.56 10.51
CA GLY A 436 29.38 18.72 10.31
C GLY A 436 29.45 17.34 10.94
N ARG A 437 30.58 16.94 11.55
CA ARG A 437 30.71 15.62 12.18
C ARG A 437 29.96 15.54 13.50
N VAL A 438 29.38 14.37 13.76
CA VAL A 438 28.70 14.07 15.03
C VAL A 438 28.75 12.56 15.29
N LEU A 439 28.85 12.19 16.58
CA LEU A 439 28.73 10.81 17.02
C LEU A 439 27.27 10.47 17.27
N ILE A 440 26.78 9.41 16.63
CA ILE A 440 25.42 8.88 16.85
C ILE A 440 25.51 7.42 17.31
N GLN A 441 24.43 6.89 17.87
CA GLN A 441 24.38 5.50 18.32
C GLN A 441 23.04 4.84 17.96
N ALA A 442 23.03 3.52 17.85
CA ALA A 442 21.84 2.71 17.66
C ALA A 442 21.80 1.52 18.63
N PRO A 443 20.61 1.14 19.14
CA PRO A 443 20.46 0.01 20.04
C PRO A 443 20.62 -1.35 19.31
N PRO A 444 20.83 -2.44 20.07
CA PRO A 444 21.00 -3.80 19.50
C PRO A 444 19.81 -4.25 18.65
N TYR A 445 20.08 -4.85 17.48
CA TYR A 445 19.10 -5.41 16.55
C TYR A 445 17.93 -4.47 16.25
N SER A 446 18.21 -3.16 16.14
CA SER A 446 17.19 -2.14 16.02
C SER A 446 17.71 -0.91 15.25
N TYR A 447 17.09 0.23 15.45
CA TYR A 447 17.44 1.46 14.77
C TYR A 447 17.35 2.66 15.72
N SER A 448 17.97 3.77 15.31
CA SER A 448 17.75 5.11 15.87
C SER A 448 17.56 6.12 14.76
N ILE A 449 16.81 7.20 15.05
CA ILE A 449 16.56 8.27 14.09
C ILE A 449 16.91 9.60 14.75
N TRP A 450 17.79 10.35 14.11
CA TRP A 450 18.36 11.60 14.61
C TRP A 450 17.95 12.79 13.76
N SER A 451 17.64 13.90 14.39
CA SER A 451 17.39 15.18 13.72
C SER A 451 17.71 16.34 14.65
N ILE A 452 17.63 17.57 14.13
CA ILE A 452 17.85 18.77 14.97
C ILE A 452 16.81 18.86 16.10
N THR A 453 17.20 19.47 17.20
CA THR A 453 16.29 19.74 18.33
C THR A 453 15.30 20.85 17.97
N GLY A 454 14.18 20.91 18.70
CA GLY A 454 13.15 21.96 18.53
C GLY A 454 11.86 21.50 17.86
N TYR A 455 11.75 20.19 17.56
CA TYR A 455 10.54 19.55 17.03
C TYR A 455 9.89 18.67 18.07
#